data_796fe20308fb00110e6a46e3c5cb0453
#
_entry.id   796fe20308fb00110e6a46e3c5cb0453
#
_cell.length_a   1.000
_cell.length_b   1.000
_cell.length_c   1.000
_cell.angle_alpha   90.00
_cell.angle_beta   90.00
_cell.angle_gamma   90.00
#
_symmetry.space_group_name_H-M   'P 1'
#
loop_
_entity.id
_entity.type
_entity.pdbx_description
1 polymer ?
#
loop_
_entity_poly.entity_id
_entity_poly.type
_entity_poly.pdbx_seq_one_letter_code
_entity_poly.pdbx_strand_id
1 'polypeptide(L)'
;MTEQHLNIAGYKFVVLDDRDALRQPFKQKCDELGLKGTILLSHEGINIFVAGPEPKIDEFRAFLSEDERFSDIDFKVSYSDTNRSIA
;
A
#
# COMPACT_ATOMS: atom_id res chain seq x y z
N MET A 1 -0.97 22.59 11.21
CA MET A 1 -1.85 21.77 10.53
C MET A 1 -1.45 20.39 10.52
N THR A 2 -2.33 19.52 10.86
CA THR A 2 -1.98 18.12 10.90
C THR A 2 -2.50 17.46 9.68
N GLU A 3 -1.68 16.62 9.07
CA GLU A 3 -2.12 15.83 7.96
C GLU A 3 -2.92 14.65 8.46
N GLN A 4 -3.89 14.23 7.68
CA GLN A 4 -4.63 13.03 7.98
C GLN A 4 -3.76 11.83 7.73
N HIS A 5 -3.84 10.88 8.62
CA HIS A 5 -3.20 9.59 8.43
C HIS A 5 -4.24 8.62 7.89
N LEU A 6 -3.89 7.98 6.80
CA LEU A 6 -4.75 6.99 6.20
C LEU A 6 -4.18 5.61 6.41
N ASN A 7 -5.08 4.67 6.66
CA ASN A 7 -4.72 3.26 6.66
C ASN A 7 -5.48 2.64 5.50
N ILE A 8 -4.78 1.99 4.59
CA ILE A 8 -5.45 1.32 3.49
C ILE A 8 -5.16 -0.16 3.55
N ALA A 9 -6.16 -0.94 3.25
CA ALA A 9 -6.02 -2.39 3.21
C ALA A 9 -6.65 -2.88 1.92
N GLY A 10 -5.90 -3.62 1.14
CA GLY A 10 -6.37 -4.10 -0.14
C GLY A 10 -5.89 -5.50 -0.40
N TYR A 11 -6.60 -6.18 -1.28
CA TYR A 11 -6.35 -7.57 -1.53
C TYR A 11 -6.83 -7.90 -2.93
N LYS A 12 -6.06 -8.63 -3.65
CA LYS A 12 -6.46 -9.04 -4.98
C LYS A 12 -5.88 -10.40 -5.34
N PHE A 13 -6.72 -11.23 -5.90
CA PHE A 13 -6.28 -12.50 -6.44
C PHE A 13 -5.74 -12.23 -7.84
N VAL A 14 -4.49 -12.50 -8.05
CA VAL A 14 -3.87 -12.35 -9.36
C VAL A 14 -2.62 -13.21 -9.38
N VAL A 15 -2.39 -13.88 -10.47
CA VAL A 15 -1.20 -14.73 -10.57
C VAL A 15 0.03 -13.86 -10.68
N LEU A 16 0.97 -14.07 -9.77
CA LEU A 16 2.19 -13.28 -9.72
C LEU A 16 3.41 -14.19 -9.89
N ASP A 17 3.80 -14.38 -11.13
CA ASP A 17 4.99 -15.20 -11.41
C ASP A 17 6.27 -14.43 -11.11
N ASP A 18 6.18 -13.11 -11.10
CA ASP A 18 7.34 -12.25 -10.88
C ASP A 18 7.36 -11.63 -9.48
N ARG A 19 6.77 -12.31 -8.50
CA ARG A 19 6.66 -11.72 -7.16
C ARG A 19 7.99 -11.33 -6.54
N ASP A 20 9.04 -12.08 -6.83
CA ASP A 20 10.35 -11.75 -6.29
C ASP A 20 10.87 -10.44 -6.91
N ALA A 21 10.57 -10.22 -8.17
CA ALA A 21 10.97 -8.99 -8.83
C ALA A 21 10.16 -7.80 -8.32
N LEU A 22 8.97 -8.03 -7.80
CA LEU A 22 8.11 -6.96 -7.31
C LEU A 22 8.48 -6.51 -5.90
N ARG A 23 9.08 -7.38 -5.13
CA ARG A 23 9.39 -7.06 -3.72
C ARG A 23 10.23 -5.82 -3.55
N GLN A 24 11.28 -5.73 -4.31
CA GLN A 24 12.23 -4.63 -4.18
C GLN A 24 11.59 -3.28 -4.54
N PRO A 25 10.93 -3.15 -5.69
CA PRO A 25 10.30 -1.88 -6.03
C PRO A 25 9.22 -1.47 -5.02
N PHE A 26 8.45 -2.42 -4.51
CA PHE A 26 7.39 -2.10 -3.57
C PHE A 26 7.98 -1.63 -2.24
N LYS A 27 9.00 -2.34 -1.77
CA LYS A 27 9.66 -1.96 -0.53
C LYS A 27 10.31 -0.60 -0.67
N GLN A 28 10.98 -0.39 -1.78
CA GLN A 28 11.66 0.87 -2.03
C GLN A 28 10.65 2.03 -2.05
N LYS A 29 9.51 1.81 -2.69
CA LYS A 29 8.50 2.86 -2.76
C LYS A 29 7.95 3.20 -1.40
N CYS A 30 7.67 2.20 -0.59
CA CYS A 30 7.18 2.42 0.76
C CYS A 30 8.20 3.16 1.60
N ASP A 31 9.47 2.77 1.48
CA ASP A 31 10.54 3.45 2.22
C ASP A 31 10.68 4.90 1.78
N GLU A 32 10.60 5.14 0.48
CA GLU A 32 10.70 6.46 -0.10
C GLU A 32 9.60 7.38 0.41
N LEU A 33 8.40 6.84 0.52
CA LEU A 33 7.25 7.61 0.95
C LEU A 33 7.06 7.62 2.48
N GLY A 34 7.88 6.87 3.19
CA GLY A 34 7.76 6.81 4.64
C GLY A 34 6.52 6.08 5.12
N LEU A 35 6.02 5.15 4.30
CA LEU A 35 4.83 4.40 4.67
C LEU A 35 5.19 3.24 5.57
N LYS A 36 4.26 2.86 6.42
CA LYS A 36 4.43 1.73 7.31
C LYS A 36 3.40 0.68 6.99
N GLY A 37 3.69 -0.56 7.29
CA GLY A 37 2.75 -1.65 7.06
C GLY A 37 3.40 -2.84 6.41
N THR A 38 2.59 -3.61 5.73
CA THR A 38 3.03 -4.89 5.17
C THR A 38 2.45 -5.08 3.78
N ILE A 39 3.27 -5.59 2.88
CA ILE A 39 2.82 -6.01 1.57
C ILE A 39 3.24 -7.47 1.42
N LEU A 40 2.27 -8.33 1.25
CA LEU A 40 2.52 -9.75 1.08
C LEU A 40 2.25 -10.15 -0.35
N LEU A 41 3.24 -10.71 -0.99
CA LEU A 41 3.14 -11.16 -2.36
C LEU A 41 3.20 -12.68 -2.38
N SER A 42 2.26 -13.29 -3.06
CA SER A 42 2.25 -14.74 -3.21
C SER A 42 1.92 -15.08 -4.65
N HIS A 43 1.98 -16.35 -4.99
CA HIS A 43 1.60 -16.79 -6.33
C HIS A 43 0.17 -16.46 -6.65
N GLU A 44 -0.67 -16.42 -5.64
CA GLU A 44 -2.11 -16.27 -5.82
C GLU A 44 -2.59 -14.84 -5.76
N GLY A 45 -1.77 -13.94 -5.29
CA GLY A 45 -2.22 -12.57 -5.21
C GLY A 45 -1.38 -11.70 -4.31
N ILE A 46 -1.97 -10.57 -3.95
CA ILE A 46 -1.28 -9.56 -3.17
C ILE A 46 -2.20 -9.08 -2.05
N ASN A 47 -1.60 -8.89 -0.87
CA ASN A 47 -2.26 -8.26 0.26
C ASN A 47 -1.47 -7.03 0.60
N ILE A 48 -2.14 -5.90 0.71
CA ILE A 48 -1.50 -4.63 1.03
C ILE A 48 -2.14 -4.05 2.28
N PHE A 49 -1.32 -3.69 3.24
CA PHE A 49 -1.80 -3.04 4.43
C PHE A 49 -0.77 -1.97 4.78
N VAL A 50 -1.03 -0.73 4.39
CA VAL A 50 -0.08 0.35 4.61
C VAL A 50 -0.76 1.56 5.19
N ALA A 51 0.03 2.36 5.88
CA ALA A 51 -0.46 3.56 6.55
C ALA A 51 0.54 4.70 6.39
N GLY A 52 0.02 5.89 6.31
CA GLY A 52 0.86 7.07 6.22
C GLY A 52 0.04 8.31 5.97
N PRO A 53 0.71 9.45 5.79
CA PRO A 53 0.02 10.69 5.47
C PRO A 53 -0.72 10.59 4.15
N GLU A 54 -1.85 11.23 4.07
CA GLU A 54 -2.71 11.14 2.90
C GLU A 54 -1.99 11.39 1.57
N PRO A 55 -1.19 12.45 1.43
CA PRO A 55 -0.51 12.67 0.15
C PRO A 55 0.41 11.51 -0.24
N LYS A 56 1.04 10.88 0.73
CA LYS A 56 1.93 9.76 0.44
C LYS A 56 1.17 8.50 0.07
N ILE A 57 0.02 8.32 0.68
CA ILE A 57 -0.85 7.20 0.31
C ILE A 57 -1.34 7.38 -1.13
N ASP A 58 -1.68 8.61 -1.51
CA ASP A 58 -2.11 8.87 -2.88
C ASP A 58 -1.00 8.58 -3.87
N GLU A 59 0.24 8.90 -3.54
CA GLU A 59 1.37 8.61 -4.41
C GLU A 59 1.59 7.10 -4.53
N PHE A 60 1.41 6.38 -3.43
CA PHE A 60 1.56 4.93 -3.45
C PHE A 60 0.48 4.30 -4.33
N ARG A 61 -0.74 4.78 -4.24
CA ARG A 61 -1.83 4.24 -5.05
C ARG A 61 -1.61 4.55 -6.54
N ALA A 62 -1.06 5.72 -6.85
CA ALA A 62 -0.71 6.04 -8.22
C ALA A 62 0.39 5.10 -8.74
N PHE A 63 1.36 4.79 -7.89
CA PHE A 63 2.41 3.85 -8.22
C PHE A 63 1.82 2.48 -8.55
N LEU A 64 0.86 2.01 -7.75
CA LEU A 64 0.23 0.73 -8.00
C LEU A 64 -0.55 0.73 -9.31
N SER A 65 -1.20 1.84 -9.62
CA SER A 65 -2.04 1.89 -10.82
C SER A 65 -1.25 1.91 -12.11
N GLU A 66 0.05 2.03 -12.03
CA GLU A 66 0.90 1.92 -13.22
C GLU A 66 0.97 0.48 -13.72
N ASP A 67 0.63 -0.48 -12.88
CA ASP A 67 0.60 -1.88 -13.28
C ASP A 67 -0.86 -2.30 -13.35
N GLU A 68 -1.28 -2.78 -14.51
CA GLU A 68 -2.66 -3.15 -14.73
C GLU A 68 -3.17 -4.16 -13.72
N ARG A 69 -2.30 -5.03 -13.26
CA ARG A 69 -2.70 -6.06 -12.31
C ARG A 69 -3.14 -5.47 -10.98
N PHE A 70 -2.65 -4.29 -10.64
CA PHE A 70 -2.92 -3.66 -9.36
C PHE A 70 -3.76 -2.40 -9.46
N SER A 71 -4.13 -2.00 -10.66
CA SER A 71 -4.83 -0.74 -10.87
C SER A 71 -6.26 -0.78 -10.34
N ASP A 72 -6.82 -1.95 -10.20
CA ASP A 72 -8.20 -2.09 -9.76
C ASP A 72 -8.35 -2.72 -8.38
N ILE A 73 -7.32 -2.68 -7.56
CA ILE A 73 -7.44 -3.17 -6.20
C ILE A 73 -8.42 -2.29 -5.44
N ASP A 74 -9.37 -2.93 -4.79
CA ASP A 74 -10.35 -2.22 -4.01
C ASP A 74 -9.85 -2.06 -2.60
N PHE A 75 -9.47 -0.85 -2.23
CA PHE A 75 -8.90 -0.59 -0.92
C PHE A 75 -9.97 -0.14 0.06
N LYS A 76 -9.87 -0.65 1.26
CA LYS A 76 -10.64 -0.13 2.38
C LYS A 76 -9.77 0.93 3.03
N VAL A 77 -10.37 2.08 3.26
CA VAL A 77 -9.63 3.22 3.78
C VAL A 77 -10.19 3.60 5.13
N SER A 78 -9.32 3.79 6.09
CA SER A 78 -9.73 4.32 7.38
C SER A 78 -8.77 5.44 7.75
N TYR A 79 -9.24 6.34 8.60
CA TYR A 79 -8.47 7.50 9.00
C TYR A 79 -8.06 7.34 10.46
N SER A 80 -6.89 7.84 10.78
CA SER A 80 -6.47 7.86 12.17
C SER A 80 -5.74 9.15 12.43
N ASP A 81 -5.82 9.58 13.67
CA ASP A 81 -5.09 10.75 14.12
C ASP A 81 -3.64 10.39 14.23
N THR A 82 -2.79 11.29 13.85
CA THR A 82 -1.37 11.07 13.98
C THR A 82 -0.96 10.95 15.43
N ASN A 83 -1.72 11.52 16.31
CA ASN A 83 -1.41 11.46 17.72
C ASN A 83 -1.94 10.25 18.42
N ARG A 84 -2.76 9.48 17.76
CA ARG A 84 -3.31 8.36 18.40
C ARG A 84 -2.72 7.19 17.94
N SER A 85 -1.87 6.68 18.64
CA SER A 85 -1.39 5.44 18.28
C SER A 85 -2.39 4.54 18.82
N ILE A 86 -3.09 3.94 18.10
CA ILE A 86 -4.01 3.06 18.55
C ILE A 86 -3.50 1.88 18.94
N ALA A 87 -3.70 1.63 20.00
CA ALA A 87 -3.18 0.38 20.43
C ALA A 87 -4.05 -0.71 20.01
#